data_88ecd4456c54848788ca1e7b8fa0d7cd
#
_entry.id   88ecd4456c54848788ca1e7b8fa0d7cd
#
_cell.length_a   1.000
_cell.length_b   1.000
_cell.length_c   1.000
_cell.angle_alpha   90.00
_cell.angle_beta   90.00
_cell.angle_gamma   90.00
#
_symmetry.space_group_name_H-M   'P 1'
#
loop_
_entity.id
_entity.type
_entity.pdbx_description
1 polymer ?
#
loop_
_entity_poly.entity_id
_entity_poly.type
_entity_poly.pdbx_seq_one_letter_code
_entity_poly.pdbx_strand_id
1 'polypeptide(L)'
;KPPTLFDLTGLQKAMSDRHGLTAEQTLDCLQHLYEMKVATYPRTDSKYVTHDDVDGLKELLQPKYALGFLDQKPVDAIHDLYSAGGFDPMRCVADDKVQGHTAILPTRCLTYDVFQHDLTDMERKVMTVILTRMWAACATDRVHDTVKVDAALDERHADGSMERVPLSASNDVTVDAGWTAIEGTSRKDDAEKKPVNRIPDSLGKGPLSQSGSPSLAEGVSAPPKPFTEATLLSAMEHASRFVADSDLKAALDDDTSHSGGIGTPATRAGILESLVKSGYLQRKGKQIRSTTAGRMLVGVAVDELKDVKLTAQWEQSLADIEHGRGDETVFLTEIRTACAAMPGRVMEMTQRDSLRQLAQQAGERESFGPCPRCGKPVVKTGSVWQCSSNKSVRDDAGAWKLGEGCGYKIFAEKFGKKLTDSMVRRTLEGKRPKVSGLKSKAGKTFDARLVPDRQYGIGLSFDDLNRKRK
;
A
#
# COMPACT_ATOMS: atom_id res chain seq x y z
N LYS A 1 21.79 3.72 -11.25
CA LYS A 1 21.13 4.58 -12.25
C LYS A 1 20.02 5.39 -11.59
N PRO A 2 19.68 6.59 -12.09
CA PRO A 2 18.51 7.35 -11.68
C PRO A 2 17.21 6.55 -11.87
N PRO A 3 16.17 6.84 -11.05
CA PRO A 3 14.85 6.30 -11.28
C PRO A 3 14.22 6.93 -12.54
N THR A 4 13.26 6.25 -13.14
CA THR A 4 12.42 6.84 -14.19
C THR A 4 11.47 7.90 -13.61
N LEU A 5 10.90 8.74 -14.47
CA LEU A 5 9.79 9.60 -14.09
C LEU A 5 8.59 8.78 -13.59
N PHE A 6 7.58 9.44 -13.05
CA PHE A 6 6.38 8.75 -12.56
C PHE A 6 5.35 8.52 -13.66
N ASP A 7 4.87 7.27 -13.73
CA ASP A 7 3.51 6.95 -14.14
C ASP A 7 2.55 7.09 -12.93
N LEU A 8 1.25 6.90 -13.14
CA LEU A 8 0.28 6.99 -12.05
C LEU A 8 0.54 5.96 -10.94
N THR A 9 0.81 4.70 -11.30
CA THR A 9 1.07 3.63 -10.31
C THR A 9 2.33 3.92 -9.49
N GLY A 10 3.39 4.39 -10.12
CA GLY A 10 4.63 4.77 -9.45
C GLY A 10 4.43 5.91 -8.45
N LEU A 11 3.68 6.95 -8.84
CA LEU A 11 3.35 8.05 -7.94
C LEU A 11 2.48 7.58 -6.75
N GLN A 12 1.45 6.77 -7.00
CA GLN A 12 0.59 6.22 -5.95
C GLN A 12 1.39 5.39 -4.93
N LYS A 13 2.34 4.56 -5.40
CA LYS A 13 3.24 3.80 -4.52
C LYS A 13 4.11 4.73 -3.68
N ALA A 14 4.72 5.75 -4.29
CA ALA A 14 5.56 6.72 -3.60
C ALA A 14 4.79 7.50 -2.53
N MET A 15 3.57 7.95 -2.85
CA MET A 15 2.70 8.68 -1.90
C MET A 15 2.23 7.81 -0.75
N SER A 16 1.91 6.53 -1.01
CA SER A 16 1.56 5.58 0.05
C SER A 16 2.72 5.32 1.01
N ASP A 17 3.92 5.10 0.48
CA ASP A 17 5.10 4.80 1.30
C ASP A 17 5.56 6.02 2.13
N ARG A 18 5.64 7.20 1.51
CA ARG A 18 6.17 8.42 2.14
C ARG A 18 5.14 9.10 3.04
N HIS A 19 3.89 9.23 2.58
CA HIS A 19 2.86 10.04 3.22
C HIS A 19 1.64 9.25 3.71
N GLY A 20 1.54 7.96 3.38
CA GLY A 20 0.41 7.10 3.77
C GLY A 20 -0.91 7.42 3.06
N LEU A 21 -0.85 8.10 1.89
CA LEU A 21 -2.02 8.34 1.07
C LEU A 21 -2.48 7.05 0.41
N THR A 22 -3.80 6.95 0.20
CA THR A 22 -4.33 5.87 -0.63
C THR A 22 -4.11 6.17 -2.12
N ALA A 23 -4.25 5.14 -2.95
CA ALA A 23 -4.16 5.30 -4.40
C ALA A 23 -5.26 6.25 -4.94
N GLU A 24 -6.49 6.18 -4.36
CA GLU A 24 -7.60 7.08 -4.71
C GLU A 24 -7.27 8.53 -4.31
N GLN A 25 -6.83 8.78 -3.06
CA GLN A 25 -6.45 10.12 -2.62
C GLN A 25 -5.34 10.75 -3.47
N THR A 26 -4.36 9.94 -3.88
CA THR A 26 -3.28 10.40 -4.76
C THR A 26 -3.81 10.78 -6.13
N LEU A 27 -4.72 9.97 -6.69
CA LEU A 27 -5.35 10.26 -7.98
C LEU A 27 -6.23 11.50 -7.92
N ASP A 28 -7.01 11.68 -6.87
CA ASP A 28 -7.89 12.86 -6.69
C ASP A 28 -7.06 14.15 -6.61
N CYS A 29 -5.96 14.15 -5.82
CA CYS A 29 -5.04 15.27 -5.77
C CYS A 29 -4.42 15.56 -7.15
N LEU A 30 -3.94 14.53 -7.83
CA LEU A 30 -3.31 14.70 -9.14
C LEU A 30 -4.31 15.15 -10.21
N GLN A 31 -5.54 14.68 -10.17
CA GLN A 31 -6.62 15.12 -11.05
C GLN A 31 -6.89 16.64 -10.88
N HIS A 32 -6.96 17.11 -9.64
CA HIS A 32 -7.15 18.53 -9.37
C HIS A 32 -5.95 19.37 -9.82
N LEU A 33 -4.71 18.90 -9.58
CA LEU A 33 -3.50 19.56 -10.07
C LEU A 33 -3.48 19.68 -11.61
N TYR A 34 -3.97 18.67 -12.30
CA TYR A 34 -4.14 18.69 -13.76
C TYR A 34 -5.21 19.70 -14.20
N GLU A 35 -6.36 19.74 -13.54
CA GLU A 35 -7.43 20.70 -13.81
C GLU A 35 -6.98 22.16 -13.57
N MET A 36 -6.13 22.38 -12.57
CA MET A 36 -5.44 23.66 -12.35
C MET A 36 -4.33 23.93 -13.37
N LYS A 37 -4.04 23.00 -14.29
CA LYS A 37 -2.98 23.06 -15.30
C LYS A 37 -1.56 23.11 -14.75
N VAL A 38 -1.34 22.69 -13.50
CA VAL A 38 -0.01 22.68 -12.85
C VAL A 38 0.69 21.32 -12.93
N ALA A 39 -0.01 20.27 -13.37
CA ALA A 39 0.54 18.95 -13.66
C ALA A 39 0.10 18.44 -15.03
N THR A 40 0.84 17.49 -15.62
CA THR A 40 0.46 16.76 -16.83
C THR A 40 -0.69 15.78 -16.56
N TYR A 41 -1.19 15.10 -17.60
CA TYR A 41 -2.34 14.21 -17.49
C TYR A 41 -2.15 13.10 -16.45
N PRO A 42 -3.11 12.90 -15.52
CA PRO A 42 -2.92 12.04 -14.36
C PRO A 42 -2.93 10.54 -14.65
N ARG A 43 -3.64 10.08 -15.68
CA ARG A 43 -3.86 8.64 -15.92
C ARG A 43 -2.95 8.11 -17.01
N THR A 44 -1.66 8.38 -16.87
CA THR A 44 -0.62 7.87 -17.77
C THR A 44 0.04 6.61 -17.22
N ASP A 45 0.42 5.71 -18.08
CA ASP A 45 1.28 4.54 -17.86
C ASP A 45 2.74 4.80 -18.25
N SER A 46 3.00 5.88 -18.99
CA SER A 46 4.35 6.25 -19.41
C SER A 46 5.19 6.78 -18.26
N LYS A 47 6.43 6.34 -18.22
CA LYS A 47 7.51 6.81 -17.33
C LYS A 47 8.52 7.68 -18.08
N TYR A 48 8.17 8.07 -19.30
CA TYR A 48 9.04 8.78 -20.24
C TYR A 48 8.34 9.99 -20.85
N VAL A 49 9.14 10.84 -21.47
CA VAL A 49 8.71 11.96 -22.31
C VAL A 49 9.16 11.73 -23.75
N THR A 50 8.61 12.49 -24.70
CA THR A 50 9.05 12.48 -26.11
C THR A 50 10.19 13.46 -26.36
N HIS A 51 10.83 13.36 -27.52
CA HIS A 51 11.81 14.36 -27.96
C HIS A 51 11.23 15.76 -28.01
N ASP A 52 9.95 15.90 -28.36
CA ASP A 52 9.27 17.21 -28.44
C ASP A 52 9.11 17.88 -27.07
N ASP A 53 9.10 17.11 -25.98
CA ASP A 53 8.97 17.60 -24.61
C ASP A 53 10.31 18.06 -24.00
N VAL A 54 11.44 17.75 -24.63
CA VAL A 54 12.79 17.95 -24.05
C VAL A 54 13.06 19.42 -23.71
N ASP A 55 12.67 20.36 -24.58
CA ASP A 55 12.92 21.78 -24.31
C ASP A 55 12.05 22.29 -23.15
N GLY A 56 10.82 21.77 -23.03
CA GLY A 56 9.99 22.03 -21.86
C GLY A 56 10.62 21.49 -20.56
N LEU A 57 11.15 20.27 -20.61
CA LEU A 57 11.82 19.66 -19.46
C LEU A 57 13.10 20.40 -19.08
N LYS A 58 13.94 20.84 -20.03
CA LYS A 58 15.11 21.70 -19.78
C LYS A 58 14.76 23.00 -19.05
N GLU A 59 13.62 23.57 -19.42
CA GLU A 59 13.14 24.81 -18.78
C GLU A 59 12.72 24.57 -17.32
N LEU A 60 12.05 23.43 -17.05
CA LEU A 60 11.68 23.02 -15.70
C LEU A 60 12.87 22.59 -14.84
N LEU A 61 13.99 22.17 -15.44
CA LEU A 61 15.23 21.82 -14.76
C LEU A 61 16.12 23.05 -14.43
N GLN A 62 15.53 24.22 -14.30
CA GLN A 62 16.26 25.40 -13.80
C GLN A 62 16.10 25.52 -12.30
N PRO A 63 17.17 25.85 -11.51
CA PRO A 63 17.14 25.88 -10.05
C PRO A 63 16.01 26.71 -9.45
N LYS A 64 15.51 27.72 -10.17
CA LYS A 64 14.35 28.52 -9.74
C LYS A 64 13.08 27.68 -9.49
N TYR A 65 12.94 26.49 -10.17
CA TYR A 65 11.83 25.56 -9.96
C TYR A 65 12.07 24.56 -8.82
N ALA A 66 13.20 24.65 -8.12
CA ALA A 66 13.45 23.92 -6.86
C ALA A 66 13.26 24.83 -5.65
N LEU A 67 13.66 26.10 -5.77
CA LEU A 67 13.61 27.10 -4.69
C LEU A 67 12.15 27.38 -4.28
N GLY A 68 11.86 27.18 -3.00
CA GLY A 68 10.54 27.42 -2.42
C GLY A 68 9.51 26.30 -2.63
N PHE A 69 9.83 25.29 -3.43
CA PHE A 69 8.98 24.10 -3.65
C PHE A 69 9.51 22.86 -2.91
N LEU A 70 10.82 22.79 -2.69
CA LEU A 70 11.48 21.68 -2.03
C LEU A 70 12.15 22.14 -0.73
N ASP A 71 12.45 21.18 0.15
CA ASP A 71 13.24 21.40 1.35
C ASP A 71 14.69 21.80 0.99
N GLN A 72 15.39 22.46 1.92
CA GLN A 72 16.72 23.01 1.68
C GLN A 72 17.74 21.97 1.21
N LYS A 73 17.75 20.78 1.81
CA LYS A 73 18.72 19.72 1.47
C LYS A 73 18.66 19.26 0.00
N PRO A 74 17.48 18.92 -0.58
CA PRO A 74 17.34 18.69 -2.01
C PRO A 74 17.73 19.91 -2.87
N VAL A 75 17.41 21.12 -2.43
CA VAL A 75 17.74 22.35 -3.15
C VAL A 75 19.25 22.52 -3.26
N ASP A 76 19.98 22.33 -2.17
CA ASP A 76 21.47 22.43 -2.15
C ASP A 76 22.07 21.38 -3.11
N ALA A 77 21.60 20.13 -3.05
CA ALA A 77 22.06 19.07 -3.95
C ALA A 77 21.76 19.36 -5.44
N ILE A 78 20.59 19.93 -5.73
CA ILE A 78 20.23 20.36 -7.09
C ILE A 78 21.17 21.46 -7.57
N HIS A 79 21.46 22.44 -6.73
CA HIS A 79 22.33 23.54 -7.07
C HIS A 79 23.76 23.05 -7.36
N ASP A 80 24.30 22.15 -6.53
CA ASP A 80 25.63 21.57 -6.71
C ASP A 80 25.72 20.77 -8.01
N LEU A 81 24.77 19.88 -8.25
CA LEU A 81 24.70 19.08 -9.47
C LEU A 81 24.49 19.94 -10.71
N TYR A 82 23.64 20.98 -10.64
CA TYR A 82 23.40 21.87 -11.77
C TYR A 82 24.68 22.66 -12.15
N SER A 83 25.43 23.15 -11.15
CA SER A 83 26.69 23.86 -11.35
C SER A 83 27.78 22.97 -11.97
N ALA A 84 27.72 21.67 -11.67
CA ALA A 84 28.61 20.66 -12.24
C ALA A 84 28.15 20.11 -13.62
N GLY A 85 27.02 20.57 -14.18
CA GLY A 85 26.46 20.03 -15.42
C GLY A 85 25.89 18.60 -15.26
N GLY A 86 25.46 18.24 -14.05
CA GLY A 86 25.05 16.89 -13.66
C GLY A 86 23.59 16.53 -14.02
N PHE A 87 22.94 17.27 -14.94
CA PHE A 87 21.58 16.96 -15.40
C PHE A 87 21.53 16.70 -16.89
N ASP A 88 20.92 15.59 -17.28
CA ASP A 88 20.68 15.20 -18.66
C ASP A 88 19.21 14.81 -18.86
N PRO A 89 18.37 15.70 -19.43
CA PRO A 89 16.97 15.41 -19.71
C PRO A 89 16.76 14.27 -20.72
N MET A 90 17.78 13.99 -21.58
CA MET A 90 17.66 12.88 -22.56
C MET A 90 17.53 11.51 -21.89
N ARG A 91 17.92 11.38 -20.63
CA ARG A 91 17.70 10.14 -19.84
C ARG A 91 16.22 9.78 -19.68
N CYS A 92 15.34 10.76 -19.78
CA CYS A 92 13.90 10.60 -19.62
C CYS A 92 13.16 10.43 -20.96
N VAL A 93 13.86 10.44 -22.09
CA VAL A 93 13.26 10.39 -23.44
C VAL A 93 13.19 8.95 -23.93
N ALA A 94 12.00 8.54 -24.38
CA ALA A 94 11.78 7.28 -25.10
C ALA A 94 10.44 7.37 -25.86
N ASP A 95 10.47 7.83 -27.12
CA ASP A 95 9.27 8.04 -27.95
C ASP A 95 8.46 6.75 -28.16
N ASP A 96 9.15 5.62 -28.29
CA ASP A 96 8.57 4.29 -28.44
C ASP A 96 7.79 3.81 -27.20
N LYS A 97 8.03 4.45 -26.04
CA LYS A 97 7.38 4.13 -24.75
C LYS A 97 6.35 5.18 -24.31
N VAL A 98 6.00 6.10 -25.19
CA VAL A 98 4.97 7.11 -24.94
C VAL A 98 3.79 6.86 -25.87
N GLN A 99 2.73 6.27 -25.34
CA GLN A 99 1.50 6.02 -26.07
C GLN A 99 0.41 7.00 -25.60
N GLY A 100 0.33 8.15 -26.28
CA GLY A 100 -0.69 9.18 -26.05
C GLY A 100 -0.36 10.20 -24.99
N HIS A 101 0.10 9.82 -23.80
CA HIS A 101 0.44 10.74 -22.70
C HIS A 101 1.84 10.48 -22.17
N THR A 102 2.56 11.57 -21.87
CA THR A 102 3.90 11.52 -21.27
C THR A 102 3.80 11.22 -19.78
N ALA A 103 4.94 11.02 -19.14
CA ALA A 103 5.06 10.86 -17.69
C ALA A 103 4.44 12.05 -16.91
N ILE A 104 4.17 11.82 -15.62
CA ILE A 104 3.66 12.85 -14.72
C ILE A 104 4.77 13.85 -14.41
N LEU A 105 4.55 15.10 -14.78
CA LEU A 105 5.46 16.23 -14.60
C LEU A 105 4.71 17.47 -14.11
N PRO A 106 5.39 18.42 -13.44
CA PRO A 106 4.85 19.76 -13.28
C PRO A 106 4.77 20.47 -14.62
N THR A 107 3.96 21.51 -14.71
CA THR A 107 3.92 22.39 -15.88
C THR A 107 4.52 23.77 -15.56
N ARG A 108 4.69 24.61 -16.58
CA ARG A 108 5.12 26.00 -16.41
C ARG A 108 4.10 26.88 -15.66
N CYS A 109 2.85 26.43 -15.52
CA CYS A 109 1.82 27.13 -14.75
C CYS A 109 2.02 26.99 -13.23
N LEU A 110 2.90 26.09 -12.76
CA LEU A 110 3.26 25.98 -11.36
C LEU A 110 4.16 27.15 -10.96
N THR A 111 3.58 28.15 -10.36
CA THR A 111 4.29 29.28 -9.76
C THR A 111 4.42 29.11 -8.26
N TYR A 112 5.33 29.85 -7.63
CA TYR A 112 5.49 29.87 -6.16
C TYR A 112 4.19 30.27 -5.46
N ASP A 113 3.49 31.24 -6.00
CA ASP A 113 2.21 31.75 -5.45
C ASP A 113 1.14 30.66 -5.47
N VAL A 114 0.93 30.01 -6.62
CA VAL A 114 0.00 28.87 -6.75
C VAL A 114 0.37 27.76 -5.78
N PHE A 115 1.65 27.39 -5.68
CA PHE A 115 2.09 26.31 -4.79
C PHE A 115 1.81 26.63 -3.32
N GLN A 116 2.06 27.87 -2.88
CA GLN A 116 1.91 28.24 -1.47
C GLN A 116 0.46 28.53 -1.05
N HIS A 117 -0.32 29.14 -1.93
CA HIS A 117 -1.62 29.69 -1.57
C HIS A 117 -2.81 28.94 -2.13
N ASP A 118 -2.70 28.33 -3.31
CA ASP A 118 -3.83 27.68 -3.97
C ASP A 118 -3.86 26.16 -3.73
N LEU A 119 -2.71 25.53 -3.46
CA LEU A 119 -2.65 24.08 -3.21
C LEU A 119 -2.96 23.74 -1.75
N THR A 120 -3.70 22.67 -1.54
CA THR A 120 -3.86 22.05 -0.22
C THR A 120 -2.57 21.39 0.27
N ASP A 121 -2.48 21.05 1.57
CA ASP A 121 -1.31 20.35 2.12
C ASP A 121 -1.04 18.99 1.46
N MET A 122 -2.10 18.29 1.02
CA MET A 122 -1.94 17.02 0.32
C MET A 122 -1.40 17.23 -1.09
N GLU A 123 -1.93 18.18 -1.81
CA GLU A 123 -1.49 18.52 -3.17
C GLU A 123 -0.06 19.04 -3.20
N ARG A 124 0.34 19.87 -2.23
CA ARG A 124 1.75 20.27 -2.06
C ARG A 124 2.66 19.06 -1.89
N LYS A 125 2.29 18.08 -1.05
CA LYS A 125 3.06 16.84 -0.89
C LYS A 125 3.16 16.04 -2.19
N VAL A 126 2.06 15.91 -2.94
CA VAL A 126 2.05 15.23 -4.24
C VAL A 126 2.99 15.96 -5.21
N MET A 127 2.86 17.28 -5.34
CA MET A 127 3.67 18.10 -6.22
C MET A 127 5.17 18.07 -5.83
N THR A 128 5.49 18.13 -4.52
CA THR A 128 6.86 18.01 -4.02
C THR A 128 7.49 16.68 -4.43
N VAL A 129 6.74 15.57 -4.35
CA VAL A 129 7.22 14.24 -4.77
C VAL A 129 7.44 14.19 -6.28
N ILE A 130 6.55 14.79 -7.08
CA ILE A 130 6.70 14.88 -8.56
C ILE A 130 7.95 15.70 -8.92
N LEU A 131 8.11 16.89 -8.33
CA LEU A 131 9.28 17.75 -8.56
C LEU A 131 10.58 17.04 -8.18
N THR A 132 10.64 16.44 -6.99
CA THR A 132 11.83 15.70 -6.52
C THR A 132 12.21 14.58 -7.49
N ARG A 133 11.23 13.82 -8.00
CA ARG A 133 11.46 12.75 -8.98
C ARG A 133 11.92 13.29 -10.32
N MET A 134 11.36 14.38 -10.80
CA MET A 134 11.78 15.03 -12.05
C MET A 134 13.26 15.38 -12.02
N TRP A 135 13.71 16.02 -10.95
CA TRP A 135 15.12 16.35 -10.75
C TRP A 135 16.00 15.09 -10.63
N ALA A 136 15.58 14.13 -9.83
CA ALA A 136 16.32 12.89 -9.62
C ALA A 136 16.45 12.05 -10.90
N ALA A 137 15.38 11.99 -11.73
CA ALA A 137 15.38 11.20 -12.96
C ALA A 137 16.38 11.71 -14.02
N CYS A 138 16.60 13.02 -14.04
CA CYS A 138 17.56 13.65 -14.97
C CYS A 138 18.98 13.76 -14.42
N ALA A 139 19.23 13.44 -13.13
CA ALA A 139 20.52 13.59 -12.49
C ALA A 139 21.52 12.49 -12.85
N THR A 140 22.79 12.68 -12.45
CA THR A 140 23.85 11.68 -12.60
C THR A 140 23.57 10.41 -11.78
N ASP A 141 24.24 9.33 -12.17
CA ASP A 141 24.19 8.04 -11.47
C ASP A 141 24.81 8.18 -10.05
N ARG A 142 24.26 7.42 -9.11
CA ARG A 142 24.97 7.13 -7.86
C ARG A 142 26.14 6.19 -8.16
N VAL A 143 27.32 6.54 -7.72
CA VAL A 143 28.52 5.70 -7.83
C VAL A 143 28.91 5.16 -6.46
N HIS A 144 29.18 3.87 -6.39
CA HIS A 144 29.64 3.24 -5.16
C HIS A 144 30.73 2.22 -5.49
N ASP A 145 31.70 2.12 -4.60
CA ASP A 145 32.73 1.08 -4.64
C ASP A 145 32.27 -0.10 -3.80
N THR A 146 32.29 -1.30 -4.40
CA THR A 146 31.95 -2.55 -3.74
C THR A 146 33.20 -3.39 -3.55
N VAL A 147 33.51 -3.70 -2.30
CA VAL A 147 34.52 -4.71 -1.95
C VAL A 147 33.81 -6.00 -1.56
N LYS A 148 34.12 -7.09 -2.28
CA LYS A 148 33.64 -8.43 -1.97
C LYS A 148 34.80 -9.34 -1.62
N VAL A 149 34.68 -10.05 -0.50
CA VAL A 149 35.61 -11.07 -0.06
C VAL A 149 34.89 -12.42 -0.04
N ASP A 150 35.40 -13.37 -0.81
CA ASP A 150 34.99 -14.75 -0.76
C ASP A 150 36.13 -15.57 -0.15
N ALA A 151 35.84 -16.31 0.92
CA ALA A 151 36.75 -17.16 1.65
C ALA A 151 36.14 -18.57 1.84
N ALA A 152 36.93 -19.51 2.26
CA ALA A 152 36.42 -20.82 2.65
C ALA A 152 37.09 -21.27 3.94
N LEU A 153 36.34 -21.95 4.77
CA LEU A 153 36.83 -22.62 5.96
C LEU A 153 36.75 -24.15 5.70
N ASP A 154 37.89 -24.85 5.87
CA ASP A 154 37.88 -26.30 5.83
C ASP A 154 37.61 -26.83 7.26
N GLU A 155 36.40 -27.34 7.47
CA GLU A 155 35.94 -27.88 8.76
C GLU A 155 36.13 -29.39 8.77
N ARG A 156 36.72 -29.91 9.88
CA ARG A 156 36.86 -31.32 10.10
C ARG A 156 35.80 -31.84 11.05
N HIS A 157 34.93 -32.71 10.57
CA HIS A 157 33.91 -33.34 11.40
C HIS A 157 34.47 -34.41 12.31
N ALA A 158 33.68 -34.77 13.34
CA ALA A 158 34.08 -35.80 14.33
C ALA A 158 34.32 -37.22 13.71
N ASP A 159 33.69 -37.49 12.59
CA ASP A 159 33.88 -38.74 11.81
C ASP A 159 35.13 -38.72 10.91
N GLY A 160 35.88 -37.61 10.94
CA GLY A 160 37.11 -37.44 10.15
C GLY A 160 36.85 -36.88 8.72
N SER A 161 35.61 -36.70 8.30
CA SER A 161 35.28 -36.03 7.03
C SER A 161 35.66 -34.58 7.04
N MET A 162 35.94 -33.99 5.86
CA MET A 162 36.25 -32.57 5.68
C MET A 162 35.14 -31.94 4.90
N GLU A 163 34.61 -30.85 5.41
CA GLU A 163 33.63 -29.99 4.73
C GLU A 163 34.26 -28.63 4.46
N ARG A 164 34.04 -28.12 3.24
CA ARG A 164 34.46 -26.77 2.86
C ARG A 164 33.32 -25.81 2.93
N VAL A 165 33.25 -25.02 4.00
CA VAL A 165 32.22 -24.04 4.25
C VAL A 165 32.57 -22.73 3.55
N PRO A 166 31.75 -22.27 2.57
CA PRO A 166 31.97 -20.99 1.91
C PRO A 166 31.59 -19.84 2.82
N LEU A 167 32.40 -18.81 2.89
CA LEU A 167 32.17 -17.57 3.61
C LEU A 167 32.22 -16.41 2.62
N SER A 168 31.32 -15.44 2.74
CA SER A 168 31.37 -14.23 1.94
C SER A 168 31.07 -13.00 2.78
N ALA A 169 31.72 -11.90 2.47
CA ALA A 169 31.46 -10.58 3.04
C ALA A 169 31.51 -9.53 1.93
N SER A 170 30.66 -8.52 2.02
CA SER A 170 30.70 -7.38 1.09
C SER A 170 30.54 -6.07 1.85
N ASN A 171 31.16 -5.03 1.34
CA ASN A 171 31.02 -3.66 1.83
C ASN A 171 30.86 -2.70 0.64
N ASP A 172 29.86 -1.81 0.72
CA ASP A 172 29.60 -0.77 -0.28
C ASP A 172 29.89 0.59 0.33
N VAL A 173 30.68 1.40 -0.36
CA VAL A 173 30.98 2.79 0.00
C VAL A 173 30.49 3.70 -1.12
N THR A 174 29.59 4.64 -0.82
CA THR A 174 29.14 5.63 -1.80
C THR A 174 30.27 6.62 -2.08
N VAL A 175 30.72 6.69 -3.33
CA VAL A 175 31.74 7.62 -3.83
C VAL A 175 31.08 8.90 -4.32
N ASP A 176 30.01 8.76 -5.10
CA ASP A 176 29.19 9.88 -5.58
C ASP A 176 27.72 9.57 -5.30
N ALA A 177 27.05 10.48 -4.62
CA ALA A 177 25.64 10.34 -4.26
C ALA A 177 24.72 10.46 -5.49
N GLY A 178 25.10 11.23 -6.51
CA GLY A 178 24.31 11.48 -7.70
C GLY A 178 22.86 11.83 -7.37
N TRP A 179 21.93 11.26 -8.11
CA TRP A 179 20.48 11.46 -7.90
C TRP A 179 19.98 11.21 -6.48
N THR A 180 20.68 10.36 -5.68
CA THR A 180 20.26 10.04 -4.32
C THR A 180 20.45 11.20 -3.33
N ALA A 181 21.25 12.20 -3.69
CA ALA A 181 21.36 13.42 -2.92
C ALA A 181 20.05 14.24 -2.96
N ILE A 182 19.29 14.12 -4.04
CA ILE A 182 18.01 14.83 -4.26
C ILE A 182 16.84 14.06 -3.62
N GLU A 183 16.63 12.79 -4.03
CA GLU A 183 15.45 12.02 -3.63
C GLU A 183 15.68 11.14 -2.39
N GLY A 184 16.93 10.90 -2.05
CA GLY A 184 17.31 9.92 -1.03
C GLY A 184 17.18 8.49 -1.56
N THR A 185 17.56 7.53 -0.74
CA THR A 185 17.31 6.12 -1.00
C THR A 185 16.14 5.67 -0.16
N SER A 186 15.23 4.88 -0.75
CA SER A 186 14.13 4.24 0.01
C SER A 186 14.63 3.17 0.99
N ARG A 187 15.92 2.83 0.96
CA ARG A 187 16.53 1.90 1.89
C ARG A 187 16.78 2.60 3.22
N LYS A 188 16.11 2.18 4.26
CA LYS A 188 16.44 2.49 5.66
C LYS A 188 17.89 2.11 6.02
N ASP A 189 18.58 1.43 5.12
CA ASP A 189 19.90 0.89 5.30
C ASP A 189 21.01 1.96 5.31
N ASP A 190 20.77 3.15 4.73
CA ASP A 190 21.79 4.20 4.67
C ASP A 190 21.81 5.14 5.89
N ALA A 191 20.70 5.16 6.69
CA ALA A 191 20.58 6.10 7.82
C ALA A 191 21.05 5.52 9.18
N GLU A 192 21.15 4.20 9.33
CA GLU A 192 21.46 3.54 10.61
C GLU A 192 22.45 2.36 10.48
N LYS A 193 23.28 2.31 9.47
CA LYS A 193 24.39 1.35 9.52
C LYS A 193 25.33 1.79 10.65
N LYS A 194 25.22 1.09 11.80
CA LYS A 194 26.37 0.95 12.72
C LYS A 194 27.62 0.80 11.87
N PRO A 195 28.77 1.35 12.27
CA PRO A 195 30.00 1.16 11.51
C PRO A 195 30.16 -0.34 11.29
N VAL A 196 29.79 -0.78 10.10
CA VAL A 196 30.05 -2.15 9.67
C VAL A 196 31.56 -2.24 9.67
N ASN A 197 32.13 -3.27 10.27
CA ASN A 197 33.56 -3.54 10.21
C ASN A 197 33.97 -3.46 8.74
N ARG A 198 34.58 -2.33 8.37
CA ARG A 198 34.99 -2.09 7.00
C ARG A 198 36.03 -3.18 6.64
N ILE A 199 35.83 -3.83 5.51
CA ILE A 199 36.84 -4.75 4.97
C ILE A 199 38.11 -3.90 4.77
N PRO A 200 39.25 -4.27 5.42
CA PRO A 200 40.45 -3.48 5.29
C PRO A 200 40.97 -3.46 3.86
N ASP A 201 41.38 -2.29 3.37
CA ASP A 201 41.95 -2.14 2.02
C ASP A 201 43.24 -2.94 1.86
N SER A 202 43.91 -3.32 2.99
CA SER A 202 45.10 -4.16 3.05
C SER A 202 44.84 -5.63 2.97
N LEU A 203 43.57 -6.09 2.88
CA LEU A 203 43.23 -7.50 2.82
C LEU A 203 43.64 -8.07 1.45
N GLY A 204 44.73 -8.85 1.42
CA GLY A 204 45.21 -9.55 0.22
C GLY A 204 44.63 -10.95 0.08
N LYS A 205 44.94 -11.60 -1.07
CA LYS A 205 44.66 -13.02 -1.28
C LYS A 205 45.58 -13.88 -0.43
N GLY A 206 45.04 -14.83 0.31
CA GLY A 206 45.82 -15.76 1.13
C GLY A 206 45.07 -16.30 2.33
N PRO A 207 45.76 -17.04 3.20
CA PRO A 207 45.14 -17.57 4.40
C PRO A 207 44.72 -16.47 5.35
N LEU A 208 43.50 -16.59 5.89
CA LEU A 208 42.97 -15.69 6.92
C LEU A 208 43.09 -16.36 8.28
N SER A 209 43.49 -15.59 9.29
CA SER A 209 43.47 -16.03 10.69
C SER A 209 42.15 -15.63 11.37
N GLN A 210 41.58 -16.55 12.12
CA GLN A 210 40.40 -16.30 12.92
C GLN A 210 40.74 -15.44 14.15
N SER A 211 40.10 -14.30 14.30
CA SER A 211 40.24 -13.41 15.47
C SER A 211 39.02 -13.51 16.37
N GLY A 212 38.93 -14.52 17.20
CA GLY A 212 37.80 -14.71 18.14
C GLY A 212 37.05 -16.01 17.93
N SER A 213 36.16 -16.35 18.84
CA SER A 213 35.32 -17.53 18.75
C SER A 213 34.10 -17.25 17.90
N PRO A 214 33.72 -18.15 16.99
CA PRO A 214 32.48 -18.03 16.23
C PRO A 214 31.27 -18.11 17.18
N SER A 215 30.21 -17.40 16.90
CA SER A 215 28.94 -17.51 17.63
C SER A 215 27.84 -18.00 16.68
N LEU A 216 27.08 -18.98 17.11
CA LEU A 216 25.88 -19.44 16.42
C LEU A 216 24.69 -18.60 16.87
N ALA A 217 24.02 -17.95 15.95
CA ALA A 217 22.76 -17.24 16.21
C ALA A 217 21.61 -18.06 15.60
N GLU A 218 20.75 -18.56 16.46
CA GLU A 218 19.51 -19.19 16.03
C GLU A 218 18.45 -18.11 15.74
N GLY A 219 17.73 -18.27 14.66
CA GLY A 219 16.65 -17.35 14.26
C GLY A 219 15.47 -18.10 13.66
N VAL A 220 14.29 -17.55 13.85
CA VAL A 220 13.06 -18.06 13.20
C VAL A 220 12.68 -17.11 12.08
N SER A 221 12.41 -17.63 10.90
CA SER A 221 11.92 -16.83 9.78
C SER A 221 10.55 -16.22 10.13
N ALA A 222 10.36 -14.94 9.85
CA ALA A 222 9.08 -14.29 10.01
C ALA A 222 8.15 -14.62 8.83
N PRO A 223 6.83 -14.75 9.05
CA PRO A 223 5.88 -14.89 7.97
C PRO A 223 5.90 -13.65 7.05
N PRO A 224 5.47 -13.78 5.78
CA PRO A 224 5.38 -12.64 4.87
C PRO A 224 4.61 -11.47 5.48
N LYS A 225 5.11 -10.26 5.29
CA LYS A 225 4.42 -9.05 5.77
C LYS A 225 3.09 -8.87 5.04
N PRO A 226 2.01 -8.44 5.73
CA PRO A 226 0.77 -8.06 5.07
C PRO A 226 1.01 -6.98 4.02
N PHE A 227 0.20 -7.00 2.96
CA PHE A 227 0.27 -5.97 1.93
C PHE A 227 0.01 -4.57 2.51
N THR A 228 0.73 -3.59 1.99
CA THR A 228 0.39 -2.17 2.06
C THR A 228 -0.25 -1.76 0.72
N GLU A 229 -0.79 -0.54 0.63
CA GLU A 229 -1.30 0.00 -0.64
C GLU A 229 -0.22 -0.11 -1.74
N ALA A 230 0.99 0.38 -1.45
CA ALA A 230 2.11 0.35 -2.38
C ALA A 230 2.51 -1.07 -2.82
N THR A 231 2.62 -2.01 -1.88
CA THR A 231 3.02 -3.39 -2.21
C THR A 231 1.92 -4.17 -2.92
N LEU A 232 0.63 -3.85 -2.66
CA LEU A 232 -0.48 -4.46 -3.37
C LEU A 232 -0.59 -3.92 -4.80
N LEU A 233 -0.44 -2.62 -5.02
CA LEU A 233 -0.33 -2.03 -6.36
C LEU A 233 0.83 -2.63 -7.16
N SER A 234 2.00 -2.81 -6.50
CA SER A 234 3.14 -3.48 -7.14
C SER A 234 2.86 -4.95 -7.47
N ALA A 235 2.10 -5.67 -6.64
CA ALA A 235 1.67 -7.04 -6.94
C ALA A 235 0.69 -7.10 -8.10
N MET A 236 -0.22 -6.12 -8.23
CA MET A 236 -1.12 -6.01 -9.37
C MET A 236 -0.37 -5.67 -10.66
N GLU A 237 0.59 -4.73 -10.59
CA GLU A 237 1.44 -4.33 -11.73
C GLU A 237 2.29 -5.49 -12.25
N HIS A 238 2.82 -6.32 -11.35
CA HIS A 238 3.69 -7.46 -11.67
C HIS A 238 2.98 -8.79 -11.37
N ALA A 239 1.75 -8.94 -11.83
CA ALA A 239 0.95 -10.13 -11.58
C ALA A 239 1.54 -11.40 -12.23
N SER A 240 2.38 -11.24 -13.25
CA SER A 240 3.17 -12.31 -13.87
C SER A 240 3.97 -13.16 -12.88
N ARG A 241 4.40 -12.56 -11.75
CA ARG A 241 5.14 -13.27 -10.68
C ARG A 241 4.34 -14.40 -10.02
N PHE A 242 3.01 -14.38 -10.17
CA PHE A 242 2.11 -15.41 -9.64
C PHE A 242 1.73 -16.45 -10.68
N VAL A 243 2.23 -16.35 -11.92
CA VAL A 243 2.00 -17.30 -13.00
C VAL A 243 3.21 -18.22 -13.13
N ALA A 244 2.99 -19.54 -13.11
CA ALA A 244 4.05 -20.52 -13.23
C ALA A 244 4.45 -20.81 -14.70
N ASP A 245 3.50 -20.62 -15.64
CA ASP A 245 3.66 -20.86 -17.06
C ASP A 245 4.48 -19.75 -17.71
N SER A 246 5.55 -20.08 -18.45
CA SER A 246 6.49 -19.13 -19.03
C SER A 246 5.87 -18.26 -20.13
N ASP A 247 5.00 -18.84 -20.97
CA ASP A 247 4.42 -18.13 -22.11
C ASP A 247 3.34 -17.16 -21.65
N LEU A 248 2.50 -17.57 -20.71
CA LEU A 248 1.52 -16.71 -20.08
C LEU A 248 2.16 -15.62 -19.20
N LYS A 249 3.32 -15.92 -18.60
CA LYS A 249 4.12 -14.92 -17.90
C LYS A 249 4.63 -13.86 -18.86
N ALA A 250 5.17 -14.27 -20.02
CA ALA A 250 5.64 -13.36 -21.04
C ALA A 250 4.48 -12.46 -21.57
N ALA A 251 3.29 -13.03 -21.77
CA ALA A 251 2.10 -12.26 -22.20
C ALA A 251 1.67 -11.18 -21.19
N LEU A 252 1.86 -11.41 -19.88
CA LEU A 252 1.59 -10.41 -18.84
C LEU A 252 2.72 -9.41 -18.65
N ASP A 253 3.94 -9.75 -19.06
CA ASP A 253 5.13 -8.89 -18.94
C ASP A 253 5.39 -8.11 -20.24
N ASP A 254 4.60 -8.33 -21.31
CA ASP A 254 4.76 -7.63 -22.58
C ASP A 254 4.34 -6.16 -22.45
N ASP A 255 5.35 -5.32 -22.26
CA ASP A 255 5.23 -3.86 -22.10
C ASP A 255 4.85 -3.15 -23.42
N THR A 256 4.75 -3.89 -24.56
CA THR A 256 4.59 -3.25 -25.88
C THR A 256 3.15 -2.94 -26.23
N SER A 257 2.18 -3.62 -25.60
CA SER A 257 0.77 -3.41 -25.94
C SER A 257 -0.05 -2.75 -24.83
N HIS A 258 0.21 -3.04 -23.54
CA HIS A 258 -0.47 -2.39 -22.40
C HIS A 258 0.31 -2.68 -21.10
N SER A 259 0.19 -1.83 -20.09
CA SER A 259 0.80 -2.04 -18.78
C SER A 259 0.40 -3.40 -18.20
N GLY A 260 1.27 -4.37 -18.26
CA GLY A 260 1.06 -5.74 -17.79
C GLY A 260 0.48 -5.83 -16.38
N GLY A 261 -0.17 -6.97 -16.06
CA GLY A 261 -0.72 -7.23 -14.75
C GLY A 261 -2.24 -7.11 -14.64
N ILE A 262 -2.75 -6.94 -13.43
CA ILE A 262 -4.17 -6.83 -13.14
C ILE A 262 -4.57 -5.35 -13.13
N GLY A 263 -5.49 -4.97 -14.01
CA GLY A 263 -5.94 -3.60 -14.20
C GLY A 263 -4.86 -2.69 -14.78
N THR A 264 -5.29 -1.54 -15.29
CA THR A 264 -4.40 -0.47 -15.78
C THR A 264 -4.05 0.49 -14.64
N PRO A 265 -3.05 1.36 -14.76
CA PRO A 265 -2.79 2.43 -13.81
C PRO A 265 -4.04 3.24 -13.46
N ALA A 266 -4.89 3.54 -14.46
CA ALA A 266 -6.12 4.29 -14.27
C ALA A 266 -7.19 3.55 -13.44
N THR A 267 -7.21 2.23 -13.43
CA THR A 267 -8.28 1.41 -12.82
C THR A 267 -7.91 0.80 -11.47
N ARG A 268 -6.62 0.56 -11.19
CA ARG A 268 -6.16 -0.13 -9.97
C ARG A 268 -6.65 0.53 -8.69
N ALA A 269 -6.59 1.87 -8.60
CA ALA A 269 -7.08 2.60 -7.43
C ALA A 269 -8.58 2.36 -7.19
N GLY A 270 -9.39 2.47 -8.23
CA GLY A 270 -10.85 2.23 -8.17
C GLY A 270 -11.19 0.79 -7.78
N ILE A 271 -10.43 -0.21 -8.26
CA ILE A 271 -10.60 -1.61 -7.87
C ILE A 271 -10.37 -1.78 -6.36
N LEU A 272 -9.24 -1.28 -5.84
CA LEU A 272 -8.93 -1.39 -4.42
C LEU A 272 -9.97 -0.69 -3.55
N GLU A 273 -10.38 0.51 -3.92
CA GLU A 273 -11.36 1.28 -3.16
C GLU A 273 -12.74 0.62 -3.19
N SER A 274 -13.15 0.08 -4.33
CA SER A 274 -14.40 -0.70 -4.47
C SER A 274 -14.41 -1.90 -3.53
N LEU A 275 -13.31 -2.65 -3.44
CA LEU A 275 -13.18 -3.80 -2.55
C LEU A 275 -13.23 -3.39 -1.07
N VAL A 276 -12.66 -2.23 -0.71
CA VAL A 276 -12.72 -1.68 0.65
C VAL A 276 -14.13 -1.20 0.98
N LYS A 277 -14.77 -0.42 0.08
CA LYS A 277 -16.16 0.06 0.23
C LYS A 277 -17.17 -1.10 0.34
N SER A 278 -16.95 -2.17 -0.42
CA SER A 278 -17.77 -3.39 -0.35
C SER A 278 -17.50 -4.25 0.89
N GLY A 279 -16.50 -3.90 1.70
CA GLY A 279 -16.15 -4.63 2.91
C GLY A 279 -15.42 -5.96 2.69
N TYR A 280 -14.89 -6.21 1.49
CA TYR A 280 -14.07 -7.40 1.19
C TYR A 280 -12.62 -7.23 1.63
N LEU A 281 -12.12 -6.01 1.59
CA LEU A 281 -10.83 -5.60 2.15
C LEU A 281 -11.04 -4.59 3.28
N GLN A 282 -10.06 -4.50 4.18
CA GLN A 282 -10.01 -3.48 5.22
C GLN A 282 -8.61 -2.91 5.36
N ARG A 283 -8.53 -1.59 5.61
CA ARG A 283 -7.29 -0.91 5.95
C ARG A 283 -7.10 -0.91 7.47
N LYS A 284 -5.95 -1.38 7.95
CA LYS A 284 -5.55 -1.31 9.37
C LYS A 284 -4.18 -0.61 9.47
N GLY A 285 -4.19 0.67 9.75
CA GLY A 285 -3.00 1.53 9.57
C GLY A 285 -2.58 1.52 8.09
N LYS A 286 -1.31 1.27 7.82
CA LYS A 286 -0.80 1.13 6.44
C LYS A 286 -1.08 -0.24 5.79
N GLN A 287 -1.59 -1.22 6.55
CA GLN A 287 -1.80 -2.58 6.05
C GLN A 287 -3.18 -2.75 5.43
N ILE A 288 -3.24 -3.50 4.34
CA ILE A 288 -4.47 -4.00 3.72
C ILE A 288 -4.63 -5.48 4.09
N ARG A 289 -5.82 -5.86 4.52
CA ARG A 289 -6.15 -7.24 4.92
C ARG A 289 -7.50 -7.65 4.34
N SER A 290 -7.60 -8.92 3.93
CA SER A 290 -8.89 -9.51 3.59
C SER A 290 -9.79 -9.61 4.83
N THR A 291 -11.07 -9.32 4.65
CA THR A 291 -12.09 -9.57 5.67
C THR A 291 -12.60 -11.02 5.58
N THR A 292 -13.40 -11.44 6.54
CA THR A 292 -14.09 -12.75 6.45
C THR A 292 -15.00 -12.79 5.24
N ALA A 293 -15.73 -11.70 4.94
CA ALA A 293 -16.58 -11.62 3.76
C ALA A 293 -15.78 -11.76 2.45
N GLY A 294 -14.61 -11.09 2.37
CA GLY A 294 -13.71 -11.22 1.21
C GLY A 294 -13.19 -12.65 1.04
N ARG A 295 -12.78 -13.31 2.12
CA ARG A 295 -12.36 -14.72 2.07
C ARG A 295 -13.49 -15.66 1.67
N MET A 296 -14.71 -15.40 2.12
CA MET A 296 -15.88 -16.17 1.70
C MET A 296 -16.18 -15.99 0.21
N LEU A 297 -16.11 -14.73 -0.30
CA LEU A 297 -16.28 -14.46 -1.73
C LEU A 297 -15.28 -15.25 -2.58
N VAL A 298 -13.99 -15.23 -2.20
CA VAL A 298 -12.95 -16.02 -2.87
C VAL A 298 -13.24 -17.53 -2.73
N GLY A 299 -13.78 -17.99 -1.59
CA GLY A 299 -14.15 -19.38 -1.37
C GLY A 299 -15.25 -19.89 -2.32
N VAL A 300 -16.24 -19.05 -2.65
CA VAL A 300 -17.34 -19.41 -3.57
C VAL A 300 -17.04 -19.12 -5.03
N ALA A 301 -16.05 -18.28 -5.33
CA ALA A 301 -15.64 -18.01 -6.71
C ALA A 301 -15.07 -19.28 -7.36
N VAL A 302 -15.32 -19.46 -8.64
CA VAL A 302 -14.72 -20.55 -9.43
C VAL A 302 -13.20 -20.39 -9.50
N ASP A 303 -12.47 -21.51 -9.58
CA ASP A 303 -11.01 -21.50 -9.48
C ASP A 303 -10.35 -20.68 -10.58
N GLU A 304 -10.91 -20.67 -11.77
CA GLU A 304 -10.42 -19.89 -12.91
C GLU A 304 -10.45 -18.36 -12.65
N LEU A 305 -11.45 -17.86 -11.94
CA LEU A 305 -11.54 -16.43 -11.58
C LEU A 305 -10.56 -16.02 -10.48
N LYS A 306 -9.97 -16.99 -9.77
CA LYS A 306 -8.98 -16.75 -8.71
C LYS A 306 -7.55 -16.79 -9.24
N ASP A 307 -7.35 -17.32 -10.45
CA ASP A 307 -6.04 -17.46 -11.05
C ASP A 307 -5.77 -16.30 -12.03
N VAL A 308 -4.63 -15.67 -11.88
CA VAL A 308 -4.12 -14.64 -12.79
C VAL A 308 -3.96 -15.18 -14.22
N LYS A 309 -3.83 -16.49 -14.35
CA LYS A 309 -3.72 -17.20 -15.63
C LYS A 309 -4.86 -16.87 -16.61
N LEU A 310 -6.10 -16.73 -16.13
CA LEU A 310 -7.22 -16.35 -16.99
C LEU A 310 -7.02 -14.96 -17.61
N THR A 311 -6.56 -13.99 -16.84
CA THR A 311 -6.24 -12.65 -17.34
C THR A 311 -5.13 -12.74 -18.38
N ALA A 312 -4.05 -13.50 -18.12
CA ALA A 312 -2.96 -13.69 -19.05
C ALA A 312 -3.42 -14.28 -20.40
N GLN A 313 -4.28 -15.30 -20.34
CA GLN A 313 -4.84 -15.94 -21.53
C GLN A 313 -5.68 -14.96 -22.38
N TRP A 314 -6.49 -14.15 -21.72
CA TRP A 314 -7.31 -13.15 -22.43
C TRP A 314 -6.47 -12.03 -23.02
N GLU A 315 -5.47 -11.51 -22.29
CA GLU A 315 -4.54 -10.51 -22.83
C GLU A 315 -3.77 -11.07 -24.05
N GLN A 316 -3.31 -12.32 -23.99
CA GLN A 316 -2.67 -12.97 -25.14
C GLN A 316 -3.63 -13.07 -26.33
N SER A 317 -4.87 -13.49 -26.10
CA SER A 317 -5.88 -13.58 -27.19
C SER A 317 -6.19 -12.22 -27.79
N LEU A 318 -6.29 -11.16 -26.98
CA LEU A 318 -6.52 -9.80 -27.45
C LEU A 318 -5.33 -9.28 -28.26
N ALA A 319 -4.09 -9.52 -27.80
CA ALA A 319 -2.88 -9.18 -28.55
C ALA A 319 -2.80 -9.94 -29.89
N ASP A 320 -3.20 -11.20 -29.93
CA ASP A 320 -3.25 -11.96 -31.19
C ASP A 320 -4.31 -11.42 -32.16
N ILE A 321 -5.46 -10.96 -31.67
CA ILE A 321 -6.48 -10.29 -32.48
C ILE A 321 -5.93 -8.97 -33.03
N GLU A 322 -5.30 -8.14 -32.20
CA GLU A 322 -4.69 -6.87 -32.57
C GLU A 322 -3.66 -7.03 -33.71
N HIS A 323 -2.87 -8.10 -33.65
CA HIS A 323 -1.86 -8.41 -34.68
C HIS A 323 -2.41 -9.22 -35.87
N GLY A 324 -3.72 -9.44 -35.95
CA GLY A 324 -4.36 -10.18 -37.03
C GLY A 324 -4.11 -11.70 -37.04
N ARG A 325 -3.66 -12.25 -35.91
CA ARG A 325 -3.43 -13.69 -35.70
C ARG A 325 -4.59 -14.40 -35.03
N GLY A 326 -5.49 -13.66 -34.39
CA GLY A 326 -6.64 -14.18 -33.63
C GLY A 326 -7.97 -13.85 -34.31
N ASP A 327 -9.06 -14.51 -33.87
CA ASP A 327 -10.43 -14.31 -34.30
C ASP A 327 -11.32 -13.79 -33.16
N GLU A 328 -11.86 -12.58 -33.34
CA GLU A 328 -12.72 -11.91 -32.34
C GLU A 328 -13.97 -12.77 -32.03
N THR A 329 -14.55 -13.42 -33.05
CA THR A 329 -15.79 -14.21 -32.88
C THR A 329 -15.53 -15.44 -32.01
N VAL A 330 -14.38 -16.10 -32.19
CA VAL A 330 -13.95 -17.23 -31.35
C VAL A 330 -13.76 -16.76 -29.92
N PHE A 331 -13.00 -15.68 -29.69
CA PHE A 331 -12.74 -15.11 -28.37
C PHE A 331 -14.04 -14.76 -27.62
N LEU A 332 -14.97 -14.06 -28.27
CA LEU A 332 -16.27 -13.70 -27.68
C LEU A 332 -17.14 -14.94 -27.39
N THR A 333 -17.06 -15.98 -28.22
CA THR A 333 -17.81 -17.23 -28.01
C THR A 333 -17.26 -18.00 -26.82
N GLU A 334 -15.95 -18.05 -26.64
CA GLU A 334 -15.30 -18.67 -25.47
C GLU A 334 -15.71 -17.97 -24.17
N ILE A 335 -15.69 -16.63 -24.14
CA ILE A 335 -16.15 -15.85 -22.98
C ILE A 335 -17.62 -16.13 -22.66
N ARG A 336 -18.50 -16.12 -23.66
CA ARG A 336 -19.94 -16.41 -23.47
C ARG A 336 -20.15 -17.81 -22.91
N THR A 337 -19.43 -18.80 -23.42
CA THR A 337 -19.49 -20.19 -22.97
C THR A 337 -19.02 -20.31 -21.52
N ALA A 338 -17.89 -19.68 -21.17
CA ALA A 338 -17.37 -19.64 -19.80
C ALA A 338 -18.37 -18.98 -18.83
N CYS A 339 -18.93 -17.83 -19.20
CA CYS A 339 -19.95 -17.13 -18.41
C CYS A 339 -21.21 -17.97 -18.20
N ALA A 340 -21.69 -18.68 -19.22
CA ALA A 340 -22.87 -19.53 -19.12
C ALA A 340 -22.65 -20.74 -18.17
N ALA A 341 -21.44 -21.28 -18.10
CA ALA A 341 -21.08 -22.38 -17.20
C ALA A 341 -20.87 -21.96 -15.74
N MET A 342 -20.52 -20.69 -15.47
CA MET A 342 -20.16 -20.21 -14.11
C MET A 342 -21.24 -20.45 -13.04
N PRO A 343 -22.53 -20.18 -13.27
CA PRO A 343 -23.56 -20.40 -12.24
C PRO A 343 -23.60 -21.83 -11.71
N GLY A 344 -23.52 -22.83 -12.60
CA GLY A 344 -23.50 -24.25 -12.22
C GLY A 344 -22.26 -24.56 -11.35
N ARG A 345 -21.09 -24.12 -11.77
CA ARG A 345 -19.83 -24.32 -11.02
C ARG A 345 -19.85 -23.64 -9.65
N VAL A 346 -20.40 -22.43 -9.53
CA VAL A 346 -20.56 -21.75 -8.23
C VAL A 346 -21.47 -22.56 -7.31
N MET A 347 -22.55 -23.13 -7.81
CA MET A 347 -23.44 -23.99 -7.02
C MET A 347 -22.69 -25.22 -6.47
N GLU A 348 -21.86 -25.86 -7.27
CA GLU A 348 -21.01 -26.97 -6.82
C GLU A 348 -20.01 -26.53 -5.73
N MET A 349 -19.40 -25.35 -5.89
CA MET A 349 -18.46 -24.79 -4.91
C MET A 349 -19.12 -24.52 -3.55
N THR A 350 -20.39 -24.07 -3.51
CA THR A 350 -21.10 -23.77 -2.26
C THR A 350 -21.36 -25.03 -1.40
N GLN A 351 -21.23 -26.21 -1.96
CA GLN A 351 -21.39 -27.47 -1.24
C GLN A 351 -20.12 -27.95 -0.53
N ARG A 352 -18.97 -27.30 -0.72
CA ARG A 352 -17.70 -27.68 -0.08
C ARG A 352 -17.73 -27.41 1.43
N ASP A 353 -17.24 -28.36 2.23
CA ASP A 353 -17.21 -28.26 3.70
C ASP A 353 -16.34 -27.10 4.21
N SER A 354 -15.28 -26.74 3.47
CA SER A 354 -14.47 -25.57 3.77
C SER A 354 -15.26 -24.26 3.79
N LEU A 355 -16.26 -24.12 2.91
CA LEU A 355 -17.16 -22.96 2.90
C LEU A 355 -18.13 -22.94 4.06
N ARG A 356 -18.63 -24.13 4.47
CA ARG A 356 -19.46 -24.25 5.67
C ARG A 356 -18.69 -23.85 6.93
N GLN A 357 -17.41 -24.23 7.04
CA GLN A 357 -16.53 -23.82 8.14
C GLN A 357 -16.28 -22.30 8.12
N LEU A 358 -15.99 -21.72 6.95
CA LEU A 358 -15.83 -20.27 6.80
C LEU A 358 -17.14 -19.51 7.12
N ALA A 359 -18.29 -20.05 6.73
CA ALA A 359 -19.58 -19.46 7.06
C ALA A 359 -19.88 -19.52 8.56
N GLN A 360 -19.49 -20.61 9.24
CA GLN A 360 -19.57 -20.70 10.70
C GLN A 360 -18.66 -19.68 11.38
N GLN A 361 -17.40 -19.55 10.94
CA GLN A 361 -16.46 -18.52 11.43
C GLN A 361 -16.93 -17.09 11.14
N ALA A 362 -17.60 -16.88 9.99
CA ALA A 362 -18.20 -15.58 9.65
C ALA A 362 -19.40 -15.24 10.53
N GLY A 363 -20.14 -16.26 11.01
CA GLY A 363 -21.21 -16.11 11.98
C GLY A 363 -20.70 -15.75 13.39
N GLU A 364 -19.46 -16.05 13.71
CA GLU A 364 -18.79 -15.63 14.94
C GLU A 364 -18.34 -14.16 14.81
N ARG A 365 -19.27 -13.26 15.10
CA ARG A 365 -19.00 -11.83 15.16
C ARG A 365 -17.98 -11.56 16.27
N GLU A 366 -16.98 -10.72 15.97
CA GLU A 366 -15.98 -10.29 16.96
C GLU A 366 -16.69 -9.80 18.24
N SER A 367 -16.37 -10.42 19.37
CA SER A 367 -16.92 -10.04 20.66
C SER A 367 -16.18 -8.82 21.23
N PHE A 368 -16.96 -7.81 21.65
CA PHE A 368 -16.45 -6.63 22.36
C PHE A 368 -16.43 -6.80 23.88
N GLY A 369 -16.95 -7.92 24.39
CA GLY A 369 -17.03 -8.24 25.80
C GLY A 369 -18.40 -8.83 26.16
N PRO A 370 -18.60 -9.24 27.44
CA PRO A 370 -19.84 -9.80 27.90
C PRO A 370 -20.95 -8.74 28.00
N CYS A 371 -22.15 -9.11 27.63
CA CYS A 371 -23.31 -8.24 27.77
C CYS A 371 -23.65 -8.04 29.28
N PRO A 372 -23.76 -6.80 29.77
CA PRO A 372 -24.11 -6.53 31.17
C PRO A 372 -25.50 -7.01 31.60
N ARG A 373 -26.39 -7.33 30.62
CA ARG A 373 -27.76 -7.83 30.92
C ARG A 373 -27.82 -9.35 31.03
N CYS A 374 -27.18 -10.07 30.10
CA CYS A 374 -27.38 -11.53 29.97
C CYS A 374 -26.08 -12.34 29.82
N GLY A 375 -24.91 -11.72 29.87
CA GLY A 375 -23.61 -12.37 29.79
C GLY A 375 -23.18 -12.79 28.38
N LYS A 376 -24.09 -12.87 27.38
CA LYS A 376 -23.76 -13.24 25.99
C LYS A 376 -22.85 -12.19 25.35
N PRO A 377 -22.07 -12.55 24.32
CA PRO A 377 -21.17 -11.59 23.65
C PRO A 377 -21.89 -10.35 23.11
N VAL A 378 -21.28 -9.18 23.26
CA VAL A 378 -21.68 -7.96 22.55
C VAL A 378 -20.92 -7.90 21.24
N VAL A 379 -21.62 -7.74 20.12
CA VAL A 379 -21.07 -7.74 18.75
C VAL A 379 -21.45 -6.44 18.04
N LYS A 380 -20.64 -6.01 17.06
CA LYS A 380 -20.93 -4.83 16.23
C LYS A 380 -21.81 -5.20 15.05
N THR A 381 -22.86 -4.41 14.82
CA THR A 381 -23.75 -4.54 13.65
C THR A 381 -23.95 -3.15 13.07
N GLY A 382 -23.31 -2.87 11.93
CA GLY A 382 -23.28 -1.51 11.36
C GLY A 382 -22.65 -0.52 12.34
N SER A 383 -23.37 0.53 12.69
CA SER A 383 -22.93 1.57 13.63
C SER A 383 -23.30 1.31 15.10
N VAL A 384 -23.85 0.14 15.43
CA VAL A 384 -24.36 -0.18 16.77
C VAL A 384 -23.66 -1.42 17.33
N TRP A 385 -23.21 -1.39 18.59
CA TRP A 385 -22.80 -2.59 19.32
C TRP A 385 -24.01 -3.12 20.08
N GLN A 386 -24.35 -4.38 19.88
CA GLN A 386 -25.52 -5.00 20.50
C GLN A 386 -25.23 -6.41 21.00
N CYS A 387 -26.03 -6.85 21.95
CA CYS A 387 -25.94 -8.23 22.43
C CYS A 387 -26.22 -9.22 21.28
N SER A 388 -25.44 -10.28 21.17
CA SER A 388 -25.64 -11.34 20.17
C SER A 388 -26.97 -12.08 20.32
N SER A 389 -27.64 -11.96 21.49
CA SER A 389 -29.00 -12.52 21.67
C SER A 389 -30.10 -11.74 20.93
N ASN A 390 -29.84 -10.50 20.52
CA ASN A 390 -30.85 -9.65 19.89
C ASN A 390 -31.11 -10.11 18.45
N LYS A 391 -32.35 -10.47 18.17
CA LYS A 391 -32.85 -10.73 16.82
C LYS A 391 -33.77 -9.59 16.42
N SER A 392 -33.47 -8.95 15.31
CA SER A 392 -34.33 -7.90 14.76
C SER A 392 -35.33 -8.49 13.77
N VAL A 393 -36.58 -8.04 13.85
CA VAL A 393 -37.66 -8.39 12.92
C VAL A 393 -38.19 -7.12 12.28
N ARG A 394 -38.74 -7.22 11.07
CA ARG A 394 -39.46 -6.09 10.45
C ARG A 394 -40.91 -6.12 10.93
N ASP A 395 -41.44 -4.96 11.28
CA ASP A 395 -42.86 -4.79 11.54
C ASP A 395 -43.66 -4.61 10.22
N ASP A 396 -44.97 -4.53 10.33
CA ASP A 396 -45.88 -4.36 9.19
C ASP A 396 -45.67 -3.08 8.39
N ALA A 397 -45.05 -2.07 9.01
CA ALA A 397 -44.67 -0.83 8.37
C ALA A 397 -43.23 -0.87 7.77
N GLY A 398 -42.55 -2.06 7.80
CA GLY A 398 -41.20 -2.25 7.28
C GLY A 398 -40.08 -1.74 8.21
N ALA A 399 -40.39 -1.23 9.40
CA ALA A 399 -39.39 -0.76 10.36
C ALA A 399 -38.77 -1.91 11.16
N TRP A 400 -37.47 -1.77 11.47
CA TRP A 400 -36.75 -2.75 12.27
C TRP A 400 -37.07 -2.63 13.76
N LYS A 401 -37.65 -3.69 14.35
CA LYS A 401 -37.90 -3.80 15.79
C LYS A 401 -37.10 -4.95 16.39
N LEU A 402 -36.92 -4.90 17.72
CA LEU A 402 -36.39 -6.02 18.47
C LEU A 402 -37.49 -7.11 18.58
N GLY A 403 -37.29 -8.26 17.97
CA GLY A 403 -38.17 -9.41 18.11
C GLY A 403 -37.85 -10.22 19.36
N GLU A 404 -36.61 -10.71 19.48
CA GLU A 404 -36.13 -11.51 20.61
C GLU A 404 -34.80 -10.97 21.13
N GLY A 405 -34.47 -11.29 22.38
CA GLY A 405 -33.19 -10.99 23.00
C GLY A 405 -33.29 -10.05 24.20
N CYS A 406 -32.13 -9.75 24.80
CA CYS A 406 -32.08 -8.93 26.01
C CYS A 406 -32.24 -7.41 25.74
N GLY A 407 -32.20 -6.97 24.50
CA GLY A 407 -32.36 -5.58 24.09
C GLY A 407 -31.16 -4.68 24.38
N TYR A 408 -30.02 -5.20 24.84
CA TYR A 408 -28.83 -4.40 25.11
C TYR A 408 -28.21 -3.85 23.83
N LYS A 409 -28.03 -2.52 23.78
CA LYS A 409 -27.47 -1.79 22.62
C LYS A 409 -26.61 -0.63 23.08
N ILE A 410 -25.53 -0.35 22.35
CA ILE A 410 -24.67 0.84 22.48
C ILE A 410 -24.67 1.53 21.11
N PHE A 411 -25.14 2.78 21.05
CA PHE A 411 -25.16 3.56 19.82
C PHE A 411 -23.80 4.22 19.57
N ALA A 412 -23.46 4.44 18.30
CA ALA A 412 -22.17 4.98 17.88
C ALA A 412 -21.88 6.38 18.44
N GLU A 413 -22.91 7.17 18.70
CA GLU A 413 -22.76 8.49 19.32
C GLU A 413 -23.47 8.53 20.68
N LYS A 414 -22.74 9.01 21.68
CA LYS A 414 -23.25 9.26 23.01
C LYS A 414 -22.61 10.50 23.62
N PHE A 415 -23.40 11.28 24.31
CA PHE A 415 -22.94 12.50 24.99
C PHE A 415 -22.22 13.48 24.06
N GLY A 416 -22.71 13.60 22.80
CA GLY A 416 -22.12 14.44 21.76
C GLY A 416 -20.74 14.00 21.28
N LYS A 417 -20.39 12.71 21.52
CA LYS A 417 -19.12 12.13 21.07
C LYS A 417 -19.31 10.79 20.39
N LYS A 418 -18.58 10.58 19.30
CA LYS A 418 -18.53 9.31 18.58
C LYS A 418 -17.66 8.31 19.38
N LEU A 419 -18.24 7.16 19.73
CA LEU A 419 -17.55 6.08 20.42
C LEU A 419 -16.70 5.27 19.43
N THR A 420 -15.52 4.84 19.86
CA THR A 420 -14.65 3.95 19.08
C THR A 420 -14.77 2.52 19.59
N ASP A 421 -14.41 1.54 18.73
CA ASP A 421 -14.38 0.12 19.08
C ASP A 421 -13.53 -0.15 20.32
N SER A 422 -12.37 0.52 20.43
CA SER A 422 -11.48 0.41 21.60
C SER A 422 -12.14 0.92 22.90
N MET A 423 -12.90 2.04 22.82
CA MET A 423 -13.62 2.56 24.00
C MET A 423 -14.70 1.58 24.47
N VAL A 424 -15.49 1.05 23.54
CA VAL A 424 -16.56 0.09 23.85
C VAL A 424 -15.98 -1.20 24.44
N ARG A 425 -14.95 -1.77 23.82
CA ARG A 425 -14.28 -2.98 24.30
C ARG A 425 -13.75 -2.78 25.73
N ARG A 426 -12.96 -1.75 25.96
CA ARG A 426 -12.41 -1.44 27.30
C ARG A 426 -13.49 -1.21 28.34
N THR A 427 -14.61 -0.61 27.96
CA THR A 427 -15.74 -0.40 28.86
C THR A 427 -16.39 -1.73 29.26
N LEU A 428 -16.67 -2.61 28.29
CA LEU A 428 -17.28 -3.92 28.54
C LEU A 428 -16.35 -4.88 29.29
N GLU A 429 -15.02 -4.71 29.16
CA GLU A 429 -14.00 -5.40 29.95
C GLU A 429 -13.85 -4.83 31.38
N GLY A 430 -14.63 -3.84 31.77
CA GLY A 430 -14.55 -3.21 33.09
C GLY A 430 -13.42 -2.17 33.26
N LYS A 431 -12.69 -1.83 32.21
CA LYS A 431 -11.51 -0.93 32.23
C LYS A 431 -11.88 0.55 32.16
N ARG A 432 -12.94 1.03 32.65
CA ARG A 432 -13.42 2.43 32.79
C ARG A 432 -12.58 3.50 32.03
N PRO A 433 -12.54 3.54 30.68
CA PRO A 433 -11.69 4.47 29.94
C PRO A 433 -12.12 5.92 30.20
N LYS A 434 -11.15 6.82 30.44
CA LYS A 434 -11.40 8.26 30.52
C LYS A 434 -11.66 8.81 29.12
N VAL A 435 -12.71 9.63 28.99
CA VAL A 435 -13.07 10.33 27.75
C VAL A 435 -13.27 11.80 28.06
N SER A 436 -12.58 12.66 27.30
CA SER A 436 -12.63 14.10 27.45
C SER A 436 -13.50 14.73 26.37
N GLY A 437 -14.09 15.89 26.66
CA GLY A 437 -14.87 16.66 25.70
C GLY A 437 -16.26 16.08 25.42
N LEU A 438 -16.86 15.36 26.38
CA LEU A 438 -18.27 14.98 26.34
C LEU A 438 -19.14 16.22 26.48
N LYS A 439 -20.34 16.21 25.87
CA LYS A 439 -21.30 17.33 25.94
C LYS A 439 -22.49 17.00 26.84
N SER A 440 -22.81 17.88 27.76
CA SER A 440 -24.05 17.83 28.54
C SER A 440 -25.28 18.29 27.72
N LYS A 441 -26.48 18.02 28.20
CA LYS A 441 -27.71 18.53 27.55
C LYS A 441 -27.74 20.06 27.42
N ALA A 442 -27.02 20.78 28.28
CA ALA A 442 -26.87 22.25 28.26
C ALA A 442 -25.67 22.69 27.39
N GLY A 443 -25.04 21.79 26.60
CA GLY A 443 -23.94 22.13 25.71
C GLY A 443 -22.57 22.30 26.39
N LYS A 444 -22.48 22.23 27.72
CA LYS A 444 -21.20 22.35 28.45
C LYS A 444 -20.35 21.09 28.26
N THR A 445 -19.05 21.28 28.00
CA THR A 445 -18.08 20.18 27.88
C THR A 445 -17.60 19.72 29.24
N PHE A 446 -17.39 18.40 29.38
CA PHE A 446 -16.90 17.78 30.61
C PHE A 446 -16.13 16.48 30.29
N ASP A 447 -15.39 15.99 31.28
CA ASP A 447 -14.66 14.72 31.22
C ASP A 447 -15.37 13.71 32.13
N ALA A 448 -15.41 12.45 31.70
CA ALA A 448 -15.93 11.34 32.50
C ALA A 448 -15.26 10.02 32.15
N ARG A 449 -15.49 8.98 32.95
CA ARG A 449 -15.14 7.61 32.64
C ARG A 449 -16.36 6.86 32.09
N LEU A 450 -16.16 6.08 31.03
CA LEU A 450 -17.21 5.21 30.52
C LEU A 450 -17.33 3.96 31.39
N VAL A 451 -18.58 3.60 31.74
CA VAL A 451 -18.91 2.39 32.49
C VAL A 451 -20.03 1.62 31.77
N PRO A 452 -20.07 0.27 31.89
CA PRO A 452 -21.21 -0.47 31.37
C PRO A 452 -22.49 -0.07 32.11
N ASP A 453 -23.57 0.16 31.35
CA ASP A 453 -24.88 0.45 31.91
C ASP A 453 -25.91 -0.53 31.34
N ARG A 454 -26.63 -1.21 32.24
CA ARG A 454 -27.61 -2.25 31.84
C ARG A 454 -28.78 -1.68 31.04
N GLN A 455 -29.21 -0.45 31.33
CA GLN A 455 -30.36 0.17 30.71
C GLN A 455 -29.98 0.96 29.43
N TYR A 456 -28.94 1.76 29.50
CA TYR A 456 -28.59 2.72 28.46
C TYR A 456 -27.34 2.31 27.64
N GLY A 457 -26.83 1.11 27.82
CA GLY A 457 -25.66 0.57 27.13
C GLY A 457 -24.34 1.04 27.73
N ILE A 458 -24.03 2.32 27.67
CA ILE A 458 -22.90 2.97 28.32
C ILE A 458 -23.39 4.11 29.20
N GLY A 459 -22.93 4.16 30.44
CA GLY A 459 -23.09 5.20 31.43
C GLY A 459 -21.80 5.96 31.68
N LEU A 460 -21.86 6.92 32.58
CA LEU A 460 -20.75 7.77 33.00
C LEU A 460 -20.46 7.58 34.49
N SER A 461 -19.17 7.53 34.86
CA SER A 461 -18.70 7.65 36.22
C SER A 461 -17.76 8.84 36.32
N PHE A 462 -17.89 9.58 37.43
CA PHE A 462 -17.05 10.72 37.79
C PHE A 462 -16.05 10.40 38.90
N ASP A 463 -16.03 9.15 39.38
CA ASP A 463 -15.11 8.69 40.38
C ASP A 463 -13.67 8.85 39.88
N ASP A 464 -12.76 9.30 40.74
CA ASP A 464 -11.33 9.51 40.54
C ASP A 464 -10.93 10.67 39.56
N LEU A 465 -11.86 11.46 39.04
CA LEU A 465 -11.51 12.64 38.24
C LEU A 465 -11.06 13.83 39.10
N ASN A 466 -11.43 13.84 40.40
CA ASN A 466 -11.17 14.94 41.33
C ASN A 466 -9.94 14.75 42.22
N ARG A 467 -9.19 13.63 42.12
CA ARG A 467 -8.02 13.35 43.01
C ARG A 467 -6.73 14.10 42.61
N LYS A 468 -6.72 14.99 41.62
CA LYS A 468 -5.54 15.81 41.27
C LYS A 468 -5.77 17.32 41.41
N ARG A 469 -6.55 17.74 42.38
CA ARG A 469 -6.56 19.13 42.86
C ARG A 469 -6.53 19.12 44.40
N LYS A 470 -5.39 18.79 44.97
CA LYS A 470 -4.90 19.25 46.25
C LYS A 470 -3.38 19.28 46.19
#